data_26ff18e50972ebd0572789fbe281fcde
#
_entry.id   26ff18e50972ebd0572789fbe281fcde
#
_cell.length_a   1.000
_cell.length_b   1.000
_cell.length_c   1.000
_cell.angle_alpha   90.00
_cell.angle_beta   90.00
_cell.angle_gamma   90.00
#
_symmetry.space_group_name_H-M   'P 1'
#
loop_
_entity.id
_entity.type
_entity.pdbx_description
1 polymer ?
#
loop_
_entity_poly.entity_id
_entity_poly.type
_entity_poly.pdbx_seq_one_letter_code
_entity_poly.pdbx_strand_id
1 'polypeptide(L)'
;SMDSDEISNVVTLLASALLISTDLADSNIFIDLGFSVGIYGNAYQSLPAYLAGFESSVESNGGTATTVTMTSLTDLEDIALVGGEDSVRIHMSFNELPSGVETITFSPTTDFSVYSVSGVPIPSGETYGPIALFDEYPPVGSDDIENGESNVFELDTITISFNENIYFPATGNQVTIGDLAPLITLKYDNNLGEDIPFLLDYVNNPPVISFYPAVSYESESTIYFRFVSTFQDENENPDNYDFNATFTVRDYLPPEIDSSAISPVNSYVSILFNEGVYANDNSSGALDISDLDYVYSVNGGNCDFASVISLTKVNGSALEGGEATIRAQLELSGSASGVETLVFSPVNSLSIFDEFGNAMLSSVQTDPVTLLPSAYIEAHSLADSNEFVDLYFSVGVYGNSIQTQPLYLSALTISLFPNGGSATGVTPTNLTDLENNVLLGGEDSIRLFMDFNNLPSGEEKIYISPTT
;
A
#
# COMPACT_ATOMS: atom_id res chain seq x y z
N SER A 1 -34.88 84.67 -53.08
CA SER A 1 -34.89 83.41 -53.83
C SER A 1 -33.45 83.00 -54.04
N MET A 2 -33.08 81.89 -53.40
CA MET A 2 -31.84 81.24 -53.75
C MET A 2 -31.97 80.70 -55.14
N ASP A 3 -31.00 81.02 -56.00
CA ASP A 3 -30.94 80.56 -57.37
C ASP A 3 -30.68 79.00 -57.29
N SER A 4 -31.49 78.27 -58.06
CA SER A 4 -31.56 76.79 -58.02
C SER A 4 -30.41 76.05 -58.75
N ASP A 5 -29.38 76.81 -59.18
CA ASP A 5 -28.33 76.29 -60.04
C ASP A 5 -26.89 76.41 -59.46
N GLU A 6 -26.73 76.66 -58.15
CA GLU A 6 -25.43 76.44 -57.51
C GLU A 6 -25.31 74.94 -57.14
N ILE A 7 -24.75 74.18 -58.10
CA ILE A 7 -24.22 72.82 -57.83
C ILE A 7 -23.12 73.02 -56.81
N SER A 8 -23.35 72.49 -55.59
CA SER A 8 -22.28 72.47 -54.58
C SER A 8 -21.03 71.81 -55.18
N ASN A 9 -19.87 72.39 -54.94
CA ASN A 9 -18.61 71.74 -55.32
C ASN A 9 -18.62 70.27 -54.81
N VAL A 10 -18.19 69.35 -55.67
CA VAL A 10 -18.04 67.98 -55.34
C VAL A 10 -17.14 67.89 -54.10
N VAL A 11 -17.71 67.49 -52.98
CA VAL A 11 -16.96 67.19 -51.75
C VAL A 11 -16.45 65.78 -51.89
N THR A 12 -15.14 65.64 -52.03
CA THR A 12 -14.49 64.34 -51.98
C THR A 12 -14.36 63.93 -50.53
N LEU A 13 -14.91 62.73 -50.15
CA LEU A 13 -14.73 62.16 -48.83
C LEU A 13 -13.27 61.70 -48.66
N LEU A 14 -12.73 61.92 -47.46
CA LEU A 14 -11.41 61.45 -47.09
C LEU A 14 -11.42 59.92 -46.90
N ALA A 15 -10.36 59.30 -47.36
CA ALA A 15 -10.23 57.83 -47.18
C ALA A 15 -9.92 57.48 -45.74
N SER A 16 -10.73 56.59 -45.15
CA SER A 16 -10.41 55.89 -43.89
C SER A 16 -9.49 54.71 -44.19
N ALA A 17 -8.60 54.41 -43.27
CA ALA A 17 -7.84 53.12 -43.29
C ALA A 17 -8.77 52.01 -42.82
N LEU A 18 -8.91 50.97 -43.63
CA LEU A 18 -9.64 49.74 -43.29
C LEU A 18 -8.64 48.61 -43.22
N LEU A 19 -8.77 47.71 -42.22
CA LEU A 19 -8.00 46.48 -42.23
C LEU A 19 -8.49 45.59 -43.38
N ILE A 20 -7.59 45.12 -44.21
CA ILE A 20 -7.89 44.32 -45.40
C ILE A 20 -7.25 42.92 -45.36
N SER A 21 -6.23 42.73 -44.51
CA SER A 21 -5.57 41.45 -44.30
C SER A 21 -4.97 41.32 -42.94
N THR A 22 -4.91 40.11 -42.45
CA THR A 22 -4.16 39.70 -41.27
C THR A 22 -3.37 38.45 -41.63
N ASP A 23 -2.12 38.37 -41.18
CA ASP A 23 -1.25 37.20 -41.35
C ASP A 23 -0.54 36.92 -40.03
N LEU A 24 -0.97 35.85 -39.33
CA LEU A 24 -0.42 35.45 -38.06
C LEU A 24 0.71 34.46 -38.31
N ALA A 25 1.87 34.67 -37.67
CA ALA A 25 2.97 33.76 -37.73
C ALA A 25 2.59 32.42 -37.07
N ASP A 26 3.02 31.28 -37.64
CA ASP A 26 2.77 29.92 -37.12
C ASP A 26 3.24 29.72 -35.66
N SER A 27 4.21 30.57 -35.22
CA SER A 27 4.72 30.58 -33.84
C SER A 27 4.03 31.61 -32.93
N ASN A 28 2.93 32.22 -33.36
CA ASN A 28 2.17 33.26 -32.64
C ASN A 28 3.01 34.46 -32.14
N ILE A 29 4.27 34.62 -32.58
CA ILE A 29 5.18 35.67 -32.07
C ILE A 29 4.95 37.02 -32.67
N PHE A 30 4.30 37.09 -33.84
CA PHE A 30 3.88 38.35 -34.48
C PHE A 30 2.64 38.15 -35.34
N ILE A 31 1.98 39.26 -35.63
CA ILE A 31 0.90 39.35 -36.60
C ILE A 31 1.14 40.54 -37.54
N ASP A 32 0.96 40.34 -38.83
CA ASP A 32 0.99 41.36 -39.84
C ASP A 32 -0.44 41.87 -40.11
N LEU A 33 -0.63 43.17 -39.99
CA LEU A 33 -1.91 43.84 -40.23
C LEU A 33 -1.77 44.71 -41.51
N GLY A 34 -2.55 44.39 -42.55
CA GLY A 34 -2.58 45.13 -43.80
C GLY A 34 -3.77 46.06 -43.87
N PHE A 35 -3.53 47.34 -44.17
CA PHE A 35 -4.54 48.40 -44.26
C PHE A 35 -4.77 48.82 -45.73
N SER A 36 -5.98 49.32 -46.04
CA SER A 36 -6.34 49.75 -47.37
C SER A 36 -5.58 51.03 -47.84
N VAL A 37 -5.02 51.75 -46.90
CA VAL A 37 -4.18 52.93 -47.07
C VAL A 37 -3.21 53.07 -45.93
N GLY A 38 -2.10 53.82 -46.13
CA GLY A 38 -1.10 53.99 -45.07
C GLY A 38 -1.62 54.65 -43.80
N ILE A 39 -1.03 54.24 -42.63
CA ILE A 39 -1.43 54.71 -41.32
C ILE A 39 -0.37 55.59 -40.65
N TYR A 40 -0.83 56.41 -39.70
CA TYR A 40 -0.04 57.34 -38.89
C TYR A 40 -0.51 57.43 -37.46
N GLY A 41 0.34 57.89 -36.55
CA GLY A 41 0.03 58.09 -35.14
C GLY A 41 -0.65 59.41 -34.82
N ASN A 42 -0.85 60.33 -35.86
CA ASN A 42 -1.56 61.56 -35.67
C ASN A 42 -2.21 62.04 -36.98
N ALA A 43 -3.21 62.95 -36.86
CA ALA A 43 -3.95 63.54 -38.00
C ALA A 43 -3.11 64.34 -38.93
N TYR A 44 -1.94 64.83 -38.50
CA TYR A 44 -1.02 65.72 -39.30
C TYR A 44 0.01 64.88 -40.08
N GLN A 45 -0.02 63.58 -40.02
CA GLN A 45 0.89 62.70 -40.77
C GLN A 45 2.37 62.94 -40.44
N SER A 46 2.66 63.42 -39.23
CA SER A 46 4.01 63.81 -38.80
C SER A 46 4.62 62.78 -37.79
N LEU A 47 3.84 61.87 -37.35
CA LEU A 47 4.26 60.77 -36.44
C LEU A 47 3.88 59.43 -37.04
N PRO A 48 4.79 58.43 -37.07
CA PRO A 48 4.45 57.08 -37.44
C PRO A 48 3.44 56.48 -36.44
N ALA A 49 2.73 55.45 -36.83
CA ALA A 49 1.95 54.60 -35.90
C ALA A 49 2.86 54.05 -34.79
N TYR A 50 2.34 53.87 -33.60
CA TYR A 50 3.11 53.46 -32.42
C TYR A 50 2.39 52.38 -31.64
N LEU A 51 3.14 51.52 -30.92
CA LEU A 51 2.62 50.33 -30.23
C LEU A 51 1.45 50.65 -29.29
N ALA A 52 1.58 51.68 -28.44
CA ALA A 52 0.51 52.07 -27.50
C ALA A 52 -0.73 52.70 -28.20
N GLY A 53 -0.71 52.87 -29.52
CA GLY A 53 -1.87 53.25 -30.34
C GLY A 53 -2.84 52.08 -30.58
N PHE A 54 -2.39 50.87 -30.31
CA PHE A 54 -3.16 49.63 -30.41
C PHE A 54 -3.36 48.98 -29.03
N GLU A 55 -4.42 48.26 -28.89
CA GLU A 55 -4.68 47.33 -27.79
C GLU A 55 -5.02 45.96 -28.35
N SER A 56 -4.82 44.92 -27.52
CA SER A 56 -5.10 43.54 -27.87
C SER A 56 -5.79 42.83 -26.72
N SER A 57 -6.64 41.86 -27.04
CA SER A 57 -7.31 40.99 -26.06
C SER A 57 -7.28 39.54 -26.53
N VAL A 58 -7.19 38.63 -25.58
CA VAL A 58 -7.29 37.17 -25.81
C VAL A 58 -8.58 36.66 -25.21
N GLU A 59 -9.32 35.89 -26.00
CA GLU A 59 -10.41 35.05 -25.54
C GLU A 59 -9.85 33.62 -25.42
N SER A 60 -9.74 33.11 -24.19
CA SER A 60 -9.09 31.82 -23.94
C SER A 60 -9.88 30.61 -24.45
N ASN A 61 -11.20 30.70 -24.55
CA ASN A 61 -12.10 29.61 -25.00
C ASN A 61 -11.87 28.30 -24.31
N GLY A 62 -11.29 28.30 -23.08
CA GLY A 62 -10.87 27.14 -22.35
C GLY A 62 -9.45 26.65 -22.60
N GLY A 63 -8.67 27.35 -23.43
CA GLY A 63 -7.26 27.10 -23.69
C GLY A 63 -6.34 27.66 -22.60
N THR A 64 -5.05 27.54 -22.84
CA THR A 64 -3.97 27.80 -21.86
C THR A 64 -3.58 29.27 -21.80
N ALA A 65 -3.50 29.96 -22.96
CA ALA A 65 -3.19 31.39 -23.05
C ALA A 65 -4.39 32.24 -22.64
N THR A 66 -4.19 33.14 -21.67
CA THR A 66 -5.24 34.04 -21.15
C THR A 66 -4.93 35.52 -21.30
N THR A 67 -3.67 35.87 -21.57
CA THR A 67 -3.24 37.24 -21.77
C THR A 67 -2.16 37.30 -22.83
N VAL A 68 -2.16 38.44 -23.57
CA VAL A 68 -1.14 38.77 -24.56
C VAL A 68 -0.45 40.09 -24.20
N THR A 69 0.83 40.17 -24.46
CA THR A 69 1.62 41.38 -24.35
C THR A 69 2.19 41.74 -25.70
N MET A 70 1.78 42.87 -26.28
CA MET A 70 2.43 43.42 -27.46
C MET A 70 3.80 44.01 -27.09
N THR A 71 4.86 43.62 -27.80
CA THR A 71 6.24 43.96 -27.45
C THR A 71 6.87 45.01 -28.33
N SER A 72 6.53 45.03 -29.64
CA SER A 72 7.00 46.05 -30.60
C SER A 72 6.05 46.18 -31.77
N LEU A 73 6.14 47.32 -32.47
CA LEU A 73 5.46 47.61 -33.72
C LEU A 73 6.50 48.00 -34.73
N THR A 74 6.54 47.31 -35.89
CA THR A 74 7.53 47.50 -36.95
C THR A 74 6.86 47.46 -38.33
N ASP A 75 7.62 47.70 -39.40
CA ASP A 75 7.25 47.29 -40.76
C ASP A 75 7.45 45.74 -40.90
N LEU A 76 7.17 45.20 -42.09
CA LEU A 76 7.27 43.77 -42.37
C LEU A 76 8.72 43.25 -42.43
N GLU A 77 9.71 44.14 -42.51
CA GLU A 77 11.15 43.84 -42.42
C GLU A 77 11.73 44.04 -41.03
N ASP A 78 10.88 44.19 -40.01
CA ASP A 78 11.24 44.41 -38.60
C ASP A 78 11.98 45.73 -38.33
N ILE A 79 11.79 46.75 -39.22
CA ILE A 79 12.36 48.08 -39.11
C ILE A 79 11.36 49.04 -38.44
N ALA A 80 11.85 50.03 -37.72
CA ALA A 80 11.00 51.05 -37.09
C ALA A 80 10.18 51.82 -38.15
N LEU A 81 8.88 52.00 -37.87
CA LEU A 81 7.98 52.73 -38.76
C LEU A 81 8.43 54.15 -38.94
N VAL A 82 8.23 54.69 -40.18
CA VAL A 82 8.49 56.10 -40.53
C VAL A 82 7.19 56.88 -40.78
N GLY A 83 6.05 56.15 -40.89
CA GLY A 83 4.71 56.72 -41.11
C GLY A 83 4.25 56.61 -42.58
N GLY A 84 2.99 56.17 -42.73
CA GLY A 84 2.38 55.94 -44.04
C GLY A 84 2.51 54.48 -44.53
N GLU A 85 2.95 53.58 -43.68
CA GLU A 85 2.96 52.18 -43.98
C GLU A 85 1.50 51.69 -44.11
N ASP A 86 1.24 50.89 -45.14
CA ASP A 86 -0.04 50.25 -45.36
C ASP A 86 -0.06 48.81 -44.73
N SER A 87 1.07 48.37 -44.23
CA SER A 87 1.21 47.07 -43.51
C SER A 87 2.16 47.26 -42.33
N VAL A 88 1.78 46.73 -41.18
CA VAL A 88 2.56 46.81 -39.94
C VAL A 88 2.60 45.45 -39.26
N ARG A 89 3.71 45.16 -38.59
CA ARG A 89 3.91 43.95 -37.78
C ARG A 89 3.84 44.30 -36.30
N ILE A 90 2.96 43.59 -35.57
CA ILE A 90 2.88 43.65 -34.12
C ILE A 90 3.52 42.38 -33.57
N HIS A 91 4.66 42.55 -32.90
CA HIS A 91 5.25 41.46 -32.13
C HIS A 91 4.54 41.29 -30.78
N MET A 92 4.38 40.04 -30.36
CA MET A 92 3.63 39.73 -29.13
C MET A 92 4.21 38.50 -28.40
N SER A 93 3.82 38.35 -27.15
CA SER A 93 4.09 37.18 -26.31
C SER A 93 2.89 36.89 -25.46
N PHE A 94 2.69 35.62 -25.12
CA PHE A 94 1.59 35.13 -24.30
C PHE A 94 2.11 34.74 -22.91
N ASN A 95 1.22 34.69 -21.90
CA ASN A 95 1.57 34.24 -20.56
C ASN A 95 1.86 32.75 -20.50
N GLU A 96 1.21 31.96 -21.37
CA GLU A 96 1.39 30.52 -21.59
C GLU A 96 1.36 30.27 -23.10
N LEU A 97 1.88 29.13 -23.56
CA LEU A 97 1.79 28.70 -24.95
C LEU A 97 0.33 28.49 -25.34
N PRO A 98 -0.15 29.06 -26.46
CA PRO A 98 -1.51 28.80 -26.92
C PRO A 98 -1.76 27.33 -27.25
N SER A 99 -2.97 26.85 -26.99
CA SER A 99 -3.43 25.47 -27.26
C SER A 99 -4.32 25.36 -28.50
N GLY A 100 -4.34 26.41 -29.37
CA GLY A 100 -5.04 26.41 -30.64
C GLY A 100 -6.54 26.67 -30.57
N VAL A 101 -7.12 26.82 -29.38
CA VAL A 101 -8.55 27.15 -29.20
C VAL A 101 -8.76 28.65 -28.90
N GLU A 102 -7.72 29.33 -28.53
CA GLU A 102 -7.72 30.76 -28.20
C GLU A 102 -7.88 31.61 -29.47
N THR A 103 -8.43 32.79 -29.26
CA THR A 103 -8.49 33.82 -30.31
C THR A 103 -7.96 35.14 -29.80
N ILE A 104 -7.33 35.91 -30.69
CA ILE A 104 -6.83 37.25 -30.42
C ILE A 104 -7.59 38.29 -31.22
N THR A 105 -7.81 39.46 -30.62
CA THR A 105 -8.44 40.61 -31.24
C THR A 105 -7.60 41.86 -31.02
N PHE A 106 -7.48 42.73 -32.01
CA PHE A 106 -6.80 44.01 -31.92
C PHE A 106 -7.78 45.16 -32.19
N SER A 107 -7.53 46.31 -31.61
CA SER A 107 -8.25 47.55 -31.88
C SER A 107 -7.34 48.76 -31.63
N PRO A 108 -7.67 49.97 -32.18
CA PRO A 108 -7.04 51.19 -31.72
C PRO A 108 -7.37 51.46 -30.25
N THR A 109 -6.39 51.90 -29.45
CA THR A 109 -6.56 52.17 -28.00
C THR A 109 -7.61 53.26 -27.74
N THR A 110 -7.69 54.27 -28.62
CA THR A 110 -8.67 55.36 -28.57
C THR A 110 -9.07 55.74 -29.97
N ASP A 111 -10.19 56.50 -30.12
CA ASP A 111 -10.65 57.04 -31.39
C ASP A 111 -9.62 58.01 -32.07
N PHE A 112 -8.53 58.34 -31.38
CA PHE A 112 -7.51 59.29 -31.85
C PHE A 112 -6.09 58.73 -31.72
N SER A 113 -5.89 57.43 -31.72
CA SER A 113 -4.60 56.75 -31.59
C SER A 113 -3.98 56.34 -32.93
N VAL A 114 -4.80 56.06 -33.96
CA VAL A 114 -4.37 55.66 -35.30
C VAL A 114 -5.16 56.47 -36.35
N TYR A 115 -4.50 56.93 -37.37
CA TYR A 115 -5.06 57.77 -38.45
C TYR A 115 -4.68 57.21 -39.80
N SER A 116 -5.55 57.44 -40.82
CA SER A 116 -5.22 57.17 -42.20
C SER A 116 -4.28 58.27 -42.79
N VAL A 117 -3.69 57.97 -43.95
CA VAL A 117 -2.93 58.94 -44.77
C VAL A 117 -3.74 60.20 -45.14
N SER A 118 -5.05 60.18 -44.99
CA SER A 118 -5.92 61.34 -45.18
C SER A 118 -6.21 62.14 -43.91
N GLY A 119 -5.61 61.73 -42.74
CA GLY A 119 -5.84 62.32 -41.43
C GLY A 119 -7.18 61.95 -40.80
N VAL A 120 -7.86 60.93 -41.31
CA VAL A 120 -9.12 60.36 -40.74
C VAL A 120 -8.76 59.40 -39.65
N PRO A 121 -9.26 59.58 -38.41
CA PRO A 121 -9.00 58.63 -37.32
C PRO A 121 -9.70 57.32 -37.58
N ILE A 122 -9.09 56.23 -37.09
CA ILE A 122 -9.72 54.90 -36.98
C ILE A 122 -10.39 54.82 -35.61
N PRO A 123 -11.71 54.61 -35.53
CA PRO A 123 -12.41 54.52 -34.24
C PRO A 123 -11.92 53.35 -33.38
N SER A 124 -11.88 53.51 -32.06
CA SER A 124 -11.52 52.45 -31.11
C SER A 124 -12.50 51.27 -31.10
N GLY A 125 -13.72 51.44 -31.62
CA GLY A 125 -14.70 50.39 -31.80
C GLY A 125 -14.47 49.48 -33.03
N GLU A 126 -13.51 49.83 -33.89
CA GLU A 126 -13.10 48.98 -35.01
C GLU A 126 -12.17 47.89 -34.49
N THR A 127 -12.68 46.63 -34.46
CA THR A 127 -11.96 45.47 -33.96
C THR A 127 -11.46 44.59 -35.11
N TYR A 128 -10.25 44.14 -35.00
CA TYR A 128 -9.55 43.26 -35.95
C TYR A 128 -9.40 41.87 -35.36
N GLY A 129 -10.23 40.94 -35.78
CA GLY A 129 -10.34 39.59 -35.24
C GLY A 129 -11.81 39.17 -35.03
N PRO A 130 -12.12 38.07 -34.36
CA PRO A 130 -11.17 37.15 -33.70
C PRO A 130 -10.30 36.38 -34.69
N ILE A 131 -9.00 36.27 -34.39
CA ILE A 131 -8.01 35.52 -35.16
C ILE A 131 -7.62 34.30 -34.29
N ALA A 132 -7.76 33.08 -34.83
CA ALA A 132 -7.40 31.88 -34.11
C ALA A 132 -5.87 31.77 -33.95
N LEU A 133 -5.41 31.47 -32.77
CA LEU A 133 -4.01 31.21 -32.52
C LEU A 133 -3.65 29.78 -32.96
N PHE A 134 -2.40 29.59 -33.38
CA PHE A 134 -1.86 28.28 -33.63
C PHE A 134 -1.61 27.55 -32.32
N ASP A 135 -1.73 26.23 -32.33
CA ASP A 135 -1.39 25.37 -31.21
C ASP A 135 0.13 25.25 -31.08
N GLU A 136 0.66 25.60 -29.92
CA GLU A 136 2.08 25.48 -29.52
C GLU A 136 2.22 24.67 -28.22
N TYR A 137 1.08 24.20 -27.66
CA TYR A 137 1.05 23.57 -26.36
C TYR A 137 1.13 22.05 -26.52
N PRO A 138 2.17 21.39 -25.96
CA PRO A 138 2.33 19.94 -26.11
C PRO A 138 1.25 19.17 -25.35
N PRO A 139 1.03 17.88 -25.66
CA PRO A 139 0.10 17.04 -24.92
C PRO A 139 0.42 17.04 -23.42
N VAL A 140 -0.60 17.10 -22.57
CA VAL A 140 -0.43 16.99 -21.12
C VAL A 140 -0.77 15.58 -20.68
N GLY A 141 0.23 14.88 -20.11
CA GLY A 141 0.06 13.56 -19.54
C GLY A 141 -0.03 13.58 -18.03
N SER A 142 -0.80 12.63 -17.45
CA SER A 142 -0.89 12.37 -16.02
C SER A 142 -1.04 10.88 -15.77
N ASP A 143 -0.55 10.39 -14.63
CA ASP A 143 -0.77 9.03 -14.13
C ASP A 143 -1.67 9.06 -12.88
N ASP A 144 -2.20 7.91 -12.51
CA ASP A 144 -3.12 7.75 -11.38
C ASP A 144 -2.46 7.08 -10.16
N ILE A 145 -1.18 6.73 -10.22
CA ILE A 145 -0.46 6.08 -9.13
C ILE A 145 0.48 7.07 -8.43
N GLU A 146 0.35 7.20 -7.11
CA GLU A 146 1.21 8.07 -6.32
C GLU A 146 2.49 7.35 -5.88
N ASN A 147 3.63 8.06 -5.95
CA ASN A 147 4.87 7.50 -5.43
C ASN A 147 4.83 7.34 -3.91
N GLY A 148 5.02 6.12 -3.42
CA GLY A 148 4.90 5.74 -2.01
C GLY A 148 3.48 5.34 -1.60
N GLU A 149 2.56 5.18 -2.54
CA GLU A 149 1.22 4.67 -2.26
C GLU A 149 1.30 3.29 -1.60
N SER A 150 0.40 3.02 -0.66
CA SER A 150 0.34 1.76 0.07
C SER A 150 -1.06 1.15 0.00
N ASN A 151 -1.15 -0.14 0.27
CA ASN A 151 -2.40 -0.91 0.22
C ASN A 151 -3.05 -0.95 -1.17
N VAL A 152 -2.24 -0.91 -2.23
CA VAL A 152 -2.69 -1.09 -3.62
C VAL A 152 -3.20 -2.52 -3.81
N PHE A 153 -4.30 -2.69 -4.53
CA PHE A 153 -4.87 -4.01 -4.75
C PHE A 153 -3.99 -4.88 -5.66
N GLU A 154 -4.03 -6.19 -5.45
CA GLU A 154 -3.19 -7.18 -6.13
C GLU A 154 -3.38 -7.29 -7.65
N LEU A 155 -4.49 -6.73 -8.17
CA LEU A 155 -4.81 -6.68 -9.61
C LEU A 155 -5.13 -5.25 -10.08
N ASP A 156 -4.66 -4.25 -9.33
CA ASP A 156 -4.97 -2.86 -9.66
C ASP A 156 -4.40 -2.45 -11.01
N THR A 157 -5.06 -1.49 -11.62
CA THR A 157 -4.75 -0.99 -12.97
C THR A 157 -4.06 0.37 -12.83
N ILE A 158 -2.89 0.51 -13.42
CA ILE A 158 -2.20 1.80 -13.55
C ILE A 158 -2.64 2.45 -14.87
N THR A 159 -3.03 3.72 -14.79
CA THR A 159 -3.56 4.47 -15.92
C THR A 159 -2.73 5.72 -16.19
N ILE A 160 -2.35 5.93 -17.45
CA ILE A 160 -1.75 7.18 -17.93
C ILE A 160 -2.72 7.80 -18.94
N SER A 161 -3.10 9.05 -18.70
CA SER A 161 -4.05 9.79 -19.52
C SER A 161 -3.39 10.99 -20.17
N PHE A 162 -3.79 11.30 -21.40
CA PHE A 162 -3.39 12.52 -22.11
C PHE A 162 -4.63 13.36 -22.47
N ASN A 163 -4.47 14.66 -22.51
CA ASN A 163 -5.55 15.61 -22.83
C ASN A 163 -5.93 15.59 -24.32
N GLU A 164 -5.02 15.13 -25.20
CA GLU A 164 -5.15 15.14 -26.65
C GLU A 164 -4.40 13.95 -27.30
N ASN A 165 -4.55 13.78 -28.62
CA ASN A 165 -3.89 12.73 -29.38
C ASN A 165 -2.37 12.85 -29.31
N ILE A 166 -1.68 11.72 -29.18
CA ILE A 166 -0.24 11.63 -29.07
C ILE A 166 0.38 10.94 -30.29
N TYR A 167 1.51 11.47 -30.74
CA TYR A 167 2.27 11.03 -31.90
C TYR A 167 3.75 10.86 -31.56
N PHE A 168 4.47 10.03 -32.31
CA PHE A 168 5.93 9.94 -32.15
C PHE A 168 6.64 11.01 -32.98
N PRO A 169 7.48 11.88 -32.35
CA PRO A 169 8.17 12.96 -33.07
C PRO A 169 9.07 12.46 -34.23
N ALA A 170 9.68 11.28 -34.07
CA ALA A 170 10.59 10.73 -35.07
C ALA A 170 9.90 10.29 -36.38
N THR A 171 8.60 9.99 -36.35
CA THR A 171 7.87 9.43 -37.49
C THR A 171 6.62 10.20 -37.87
N GLY A 172 6.10 11.04 -36.96
CA GLY A 172 4.81 11.70 -37.10
C GLY A 172 3.62 10.73 -37.05
N ASN A 173 3.84 9.47 -36.71
CA ASN A 173 2.77 8.48 -36.63
C ASN A 173 2.05 8.59 -35.29
N GLN A 174 0.71 8.45 -35.32
CA GLN A 174 -0.09 8.33 -34.11
C GLN A 174 0.31 7.07 -33.33
N VAL A 175 0.36 7.17 -32.01
CA VAL A 175 0.70 6.06 -31.11
C VAL A 175 -0.38 4.98 -31.18
N THR A 176 0.06 3.72 -31.22
CA THR A 176 -0.81 2.55 -31.21
C THR A 176 -0.50 1.63 -30.04
N ILE A 177 -1.41 0.74 -29.66
CA ILE A 177 -1.20 -0.21 -28.56
C ILE A 177 0.08 -1.04 -28.73
N GLY A 178 0.48 -1.36 -29.97
CA GLY A 178 1.69 -2.14 -30.27
C GLY A 178 3.00 -1.41 -29.93
N ASP A 179 2.97 -0.10 -29.79
CA ASP A 179 4.15 0.74 -29.53
C ASP A 179 4.41 0.94 -28.04
N LEU A 180 3.42 0.67 -27.17
CA LEU A 180 3.42 1.11 -25.77
C LEU A 180 4.16 0.16 -24.83
N ALA A 181 4.09 -1.16 -25.03
CA ALA A 181 4.70 -2.12 -24.13
C ALA A 181 6.21 -1.90 -23.87
N PRO A 182 7.03 -1.52 -24.87
CA PRO A 182 8.46 -1.23 -24.64
C PRO A 182 8.73 0.04 -23.82
N LEU A 183 7.74 0.90 -23.64
CA LEU A 183 7.86 2.16 -22.90
C LEU A 183 7.57 1.97 -21.41
N ILE A 184 7.00 0.82 -21.02
CA ILE A 184 6.58 0.50 -19.67
C ILE A 184 7.61 -0.42 -19.01
N THR A 185 8.02 -0.08 -17.81
CA THR A 185 8.80 -0.93 -16.92
C THR A 185 7.95 -1.20 -15.69
N LEU A 186 7.71 -2.48 -15.37
CA LEU A 186 6.99 -2.92 -14.17
C LEU A 186 7.78 -4.04 -13.53
N LYS A 187 8.24 -3.85 -12.28
CA LYS A 187 9.17 -4.74 -11.60
C LYS A 187 8.89 -4.83 -10.11
N TYR A 188 9.31 -5.91 -9.49
CA TYR A 188 9.38 -6.01 -8.04
C TYR A 188 10.53 -5.16 -7.47
N ASP A 189 10.33 -4.62 -6.27
CA ASP A 189 11.26 -3.86 -5.44
C ASP A 189 11.77 -2.54 -6.06
N ASN A 190 12.44 -2.59 -7.22
CA ASN A 190 13.11 -1.45 -7.83
C ASN A 190 13.40 -1.71 -9.33
N ASN A 191 14.08 -0.75 -9.99
CA ASN A 191 14.40 -0.84 -11.42
C ASN A 191 15.35 -1.99 -11.82
N LEU A 192 15.92 -2.71 -10.86
CA LEU A 192 16.78 -3.87 -11.07
C LEU A 192 16.09 -5.19 -10.68
N GLY A 193 14.86 -5.10 -10.16
CA GLY A 193 14.06 -6.23 -9.71
C GLY A 193 13.60 -7.14 -10.85
N GLU A 194 12.87 -8.19 -10.48
CA GLU A 194 12.27 -9.13 -11.43
C GLU A 194 11.15 -8.46 -12.23
N ASP A 195 11.08 -8.75 -13.53
CA ASP A 195 10.06 -8.21 -14.41
C ASP A 195 8.68 -8.82 -14.09
N ILE A 196 7.67 -7.96 -13.97
CA ILE A 196 6.29 -8.36 -13.78
C ILE A 196 5.59 -8.36 -15.13
N PRO A 197 5.07 -9.50 -15.62
CA PRO A 197 4.30 -9.55 -16.84
C PRO A 197 2.97 -8.81 -16.66
N PHE A 198 2.62 -7.96 -17.63
CA PHE A 198 1.40 -7.16 -17.60
C PHE A 198 0.59 -7.28 -18.89
N LEU A 199 -0.67 -6.93 -18.79
CA LEU A 199 -1.59 -6.76 -19.90
C LEU A 199 -1.82 -5.27 -20.12
N LEU A 200 -2.03 -4.88 -21.37
CA LEU A 200 -2.15 -3.50 -21.81
C LEU A 200 -3.46 -3.29 -22.54
N ASP A 201 -4.13 -2.18 -22.24
CA ASP A 201 -5.26 -1.65 -22.97
C ASP A 201 -4.99 -0.20 -23.39
N TYR A 202 -5.57 0.25 -24.49
CA TYR A 202 -5.36 1.58 -25.04
C TYR A 202 -6.62 2.13 -25.70
N VAL A 203 -7.05 3.29 -25.23
CA VAL A 203 -8.10 4.11 -25.84
C VAL A 203 -7.43 5.30 -26.51
N ASN A 204 -7.82 5.63 -27.73
CA ASN A 204 -7.12 6.58 -28.57
C ASN A 204 -7.69 8.01 -28.55
N ASN A 205 -8.88 8.26 -28.02
CA ASN A 205 -9.49 9.59 -28.07
C ASN A 205 -10.44 9.86 -26.88
N PRO A 206 -10.04 10.62 -25.85
CA PRO A 206 -8.65 11.01 -25.58
C PRO A 206 -7.78 9.80 -25.24
N PRO A 207 -6.44 9.87 -25.44
CA PRO A 207 -5.56 8.75 -25.18
C PRO A 207 -5.52 8.37 -23.71
N VAL A 208 -5.80 7.10 -23.43
CA VAL A 208 -5.70 6.48 -22.11
C VAL A 208 -4.97 5.16 -22.25
N ILE A 209 -3.85 5.03 -21.59
CA ILE A 209 -3.02 3.82 -21.53
C ILE A 209 -3.30 3.19 -20.18
N SER A 210 -3.88 1.97 -20.18
CA SER A 210 -4.14 1.22 -18.96
C SER A 210 -3.36 -0.09 -18.99
N PHE A 211 -2.68 -0.42 -17.90
CA PHE A 211 -1.98 -1.70 -17.77
C PHE A 211 -2.14 -2.25 -16.36
N TYR A 212 -2.20 -3.57 -16.27
CA TYR A 212 -2.42 -4.30 -15.03
C TYR A 212 -1.63 -5.62 -15.06
N PRO A 213 -1.26 -6.17 -13.90
CA PRO A 213 -0.46 -7.38 -13.87
C PRO A 213 -1.21 -8.55 -14.50
N ALA A 214 -0.51 -9.39 -15.28
CA ALA A 214 -1.08 -10.59 -15.90
C ALA A 214 -1.41 -11.69 -14.87
N VAL A 215 -0.80 -11.62 -13.70
CA VAL A 215 -1.08 -12.41 -12.48
C VAL A 215 -1.03 -11.45 -11.31
N SER A 216 -1.76 -11.74 -10.22
CA SER A 216 -1.74 -10.92 -9.01
C SER A 216 -0.31 -10.57 -8.59
N TYR A 217 -0.08 -9.32 -8.20
CA TYR A 217 1.14 -8.95 -7.47
C TYR A 217 1.28 -9.82 -6.22
N GLU A 218 2.49 -10.06 -5.76
CA GLU A 218 2.71 -10.73 -4.48
C GLU A 218 2.22 -9.88 -3.31
N SER A 219 1.64 -10.50 -2.29
CA SER A 219 1.19 -9.82 -1.07
C SER A 219 2.32 -9.06 -0.42
N GLU A 220 2.05 -7.84 0.07
CA GLU A 220 3.02 -6.94 0.73
C GLU A 220 4.25 -6.56 -0.10
N SER A 221 4.29 -6.93 -1.38
CA SER A 221 5.42 -6.62 -2.25
C SER A 221 5.49 -5.14 -2.60
N THR A 222 6.69 -4.63 -2.80
CA THR A 222 6.93 -3.31 -3.39
C THR A 222 7.00 -3.44 -4.91
N ILE A 223 6.30 -2.57 -5.61
CA ILE A 223 6.27 -2.54 -7.08
C ILE A 223 6.93 -1.25 -7.55
N TYR A 224 7.84 -1.37 -8.50
CA TYR A 224 8.42 -0.26 -9.23
C TYR A 224 7.76 -0.15 -10.60
N PHE A 225 7.23 1.03 -10.88
CA PHE A 225 6.66 1.41 -12.16
C PHE A 225 7.46 2.54 -12.80
N ARG A 226 7.67 2.49 -14.11
CA ARG A 226 8.15 3.61 -14.92
C ARG A 226 7.60 3.55 -16.33
N PHE A 227 7.19 4.72 -16.83
CA PHE A 227 6.84 4.95 -18.23
C PHE A 227 7.67 6.10 -18.77
N VAL A 228 8.38 5.89 -19.87
CA VAL A 228 9.25 6.89 -20.48
C VAL A 228 9.00 6.98 -21.97
N SER A 229 8.70 8.19 -22.45
CA SER A 229 8.59 8.47 -23.88
C SER A 229 8.75 9.97 -24.16
N THR A 230 8.93 10.30 -25.44
CA THR A 230 8.70 11.64 -26.01
C THR A 230 7.54 11.53 -26.96
N PHE A 231 6.49 12.31 -26.72
CA PHE A 231 5.34 12.42 -27.61
C PHE A 231 5.19 13.87 -28.10
N GLN A 232 4.50 14.05 -29.19
CA GLN A 232 4.04 15.32 -29.70
C GLN A 232 2.55 15.25 -30.01
N ASP A 233 1.91 16.41 -30.16
CA ASP A 233 0.56 16.54 -30.68
C ASP A 233 0.51 16.44 -32.22
N GLU A 234 -0.65 16.74 -32.80
CA GLU A 234 -0.86 16.80 -34.26
C GLU A 234 -0.11 17.98 -34.90
N ASN A 235 0.19 19.03 -34.13
CA ASN A 235 0.87 20.24 -34.55
C ASN A 235 2.41 20.20 -34.35
N GLU A 236 2.94 19.01 -34.04
CA GLU A 236 4.37 18.74 -33.86
C GLU A 236 4.99 19.40 -32.60
N ASN A 237 4.19 19.69 -31.55
CA ASN A 237 4.68 20.21 -30.26
C ASN A 237 5.10 19.05 -29.37
N PRO A 238 6.40 18.81 -29.14
CA PRO A 238 6.87 17.65 -28.38
C PRO A 238 7.03 17.97 -26.90
N ASP A 239 6.81 16.95 -26.05
CA ASP A 239 7.26 16.93 -24.65
C ASP A 239 7.78 15.56 -24.24
N ASN A 240 8.55 15.55 -23.14
CA ASN A 240 9.15 14.36 -22.58
C ASN A 240 8.40 13.92 -21.34
N TYR A 241 7.99 12.66 -21.31
CA TYR A 241 7.26 12.05 -20.20
C TYR A 241 8.13 11.03 -19.50
N ASP A 242 8.24 11.14 -18.20
CA ASP A 242 8.91 10.19 -17.32
C ASP A 242 8.08 10.04 -16.04
N PHE A 243 7.01 9.24 -16.14
CA PHE A 243 6.20 8.86 -14.99
C PHE A 243 6.88 7.70 -14.28
N ASN A 244 7.11 7.84 -12.99
CA ASN A 244 7.68 6.77 -12.18
C ASN A 244 7.15 6.82 -10.75
N ALA A 245 6.87 5.64 -10.21
CA ALA A 245 6.42 5.47 -8.84
C ALA A 245 6.93 4.14 -8.27
N THR A 246 6.98 4.08 -6.96
CA THR A 246 7.02 2.84 -6.20
C THR A 246 5.79 2.82 -5.31
N PHE A 247 5.12 1.67 -5.23
CA PHE A 247 3.97 1.49 -4.36
C PHE A 247 4.03 0.12 -3.67
N THR A 248 3.27 -0.06 -2.60
CA THR A 248 3.24 -1.33 -1.86
C THR A 248 1.86 -1.97 -1.99
N VAL A 249 1.86 -3.22 -2.37
CA VAL A 249 0.64 -4.05 -2.47
C VAL A 249 0.12 -4.32 -1.07
N ARG A 250 -1.21 -4.32 -0.91
CA ARG A 250 -1.84 -4.71 0.36
C ARG A 250 -1.52 -6.16 0.70
N ASP A 251 -1.59 -6.48 1.97
CA ASP A 251 -1.70 -7.87 2.37
C ASP A 251 -3.08 -8.44 1.97
N TYR A 252 -3.08 -9.59 1.31
CA TYR A 252 -4.28 -10.32 0.91
C TYR A 252 -4.20 -11.81 1.24
N LEU A 253 -3.11 -12.24 1.92
CA LEU A 253 -2.95 -13.62 2.35
C LEU A 253 -3.59 -13.83 3.73
N PRO A 254 -4.35 -14.89 3.93
CA PRO A 254 -4.92 -15.20 5.24
C PRO A 254 -3.84 -15.67 6.20
N PRO A 255 -4.04 -15.50 7.52
CA PRO A 255 -3.13 -16.05 8.51
C PRO A 255 -3.10 -17.58 8.48
N GLU A 256 -1.92 -18.14 8.76
CA GLU A 256 -1.65 -19.57 8.82
C GLU A 256 -1.08 -19.95 10.17
N ILE A 257 -1.19 -21.24 10.55
CA ILE A 257 -0.54 -21.79 11.73
C ILE A 257 0.83 -22.32 11.34
N ASP A 258 1.88 -21.68 11.84
CA ASP A 258 3.28 -22.09 11.60
C ASP A 258 3.68 -23.31 12.40
N SER A 259 3.29 -23.32 13.69
CA SER A 259 3.66 -24.42 14.59
C SER A 259 2.81 -24.46 15.85
N SER A 260 2.86 -25.60 16.53
CA SER A 260 2.27 -25.77 17.85
C SER A 260 3.14 -26.64 18.76
N ALA A 261 3.10 -26.37 20.06
CA ALA A 261 3.90 -27.10 21.05
C ALA A 261 3.18 -27.23 22.40
N ILE A 262 3.24 -28.44 22.97
CA ILE A 262 2.74 -28.69 24.32
C ILE A 262 3.71 -28.18 25.39
N SER A 263 3.19 -27.67 26.49
CA SER A 263 4.00 -27.30 27.65
C SER A 263 4.57 -28.55 28.35
N PRO A 264 5.70 -28.43 29.07
CA PRO A 264 6.33 -29.59 29.73
C PRO A 264 5.45 -30.32 30.77
N VAL A 265 4.37 -29.68 31.21
CA VAL A 265 3.43 -30.24 32.21
C VAL A 265 2.00 -30.35 31.69
N ASN A 266 1.81 -30.34 30.38
CA ASN A 266 0.51 -30.41 29.70
C ASN A 266 -0.49 -29.32 30.15
N SER A 267 -0.02 -28.17 30.63
CA SER A 267 -0.89 -27.09 31.12
C SER A 267 -1.40 -26.16 30.01
N TYR A 268 -0.75 -26.15 28.86
CA TYR A 268 -1.19 -25.40 27.69
C TYR A 268 -0.55 -25.93 26.40
N VAL A 269 -1.16 -25.61 25.27
CA VAL A 269 -0.55 -25.69 23.93
C VAL A 269 -0.26 -24.26 23.46
N SER A 270 0.98 -23.98 23.09
CA SER A 270 1.34 -22.76 22.36
C SER A 270 1.04 -22.97 20.89
N ILE A 271 0.35 -22.03 20.26
CA ILE A 271 0.05 -21.99 18.82
C ILE A 271 0.71 -20.74 18.28
N LEU A 272 1.59 -20.89 17.30
CA LEU A 272 2.27 -19.82 16.59
C LEU A 272 1.62 -19.66 15.22
N PHE A 273 1.21 -18.44 14.91
CA PHE A 273 0.75 -18.01 13.59
C PHE A 273 1.88 -17.31 12.84
N ASN A 274 1.81 -17.26 11.52
CA ASN A 274 2.75 -16.51 10.67
C ASN A 274 2.71 -15.00 10.93
N GLU A 275 1.59 -14.51 11.50
CA GLU A 275 1.32 -13.09 11.74
C GLU A 275 0.43 -12.87 12.96
N GLY A 276 0.10 -11.58 13.26
CA GLY A 276 -0.82 -11.23 14.35
C GLY A 276 -2.27 -11.51 14.00
N VAL A 277 -3.03 -12.13 14.92
CA VAL A 277 -4.41 -12.53 14.66
C VAL A 277 -5.43 -11.82 15.52
N TYR A 278 -6.65 -11.64 14.97
CA TYR A 278 -7.77 -10.91 15.55
C TYR A 278 -9.07 -11.72 15.44
N ALA A 279 -10.05 -11.41 16.31
CA ALA A 279 -11.38 -12.02 16.27
C ALA A 279 -12.32 -11.37 15.23
N ASN A 280 -11.99 -10.19 14.70
CA ASN A 280 -12.83 -9.45 13.75
C ASN A 280 -12.02 -8.99 12.54
N ASP A 281 -12.71 -8.84 11.41
CA ASP A 281 -12.17 -8.42 10.10
C ASP A 281 -11.68 -6.96 10.03
N ASN A 282 -11.82 -6.20 11.10
CA ASN A 282 -11.41 -4.80 11.21
C ASN A 282 -10.21 -4.60 12.15
N SER A 283 -9.31 -5.55 12.26
CA SER A 283 -8.11 -5.54 13.12
C SER A 283 -8.46 -5.28 14.59
N SER A 284 -9.55 -5.85 15.08
CA SER A 284 -9.99 -5.65 16.45
C SER A 284 -10.48 -6.94 17.11
N GLY A 285 -10.51 -6.91 18.43
CA GLY A 285 -10.98 -8.04 19.23
C GLY A 285 -9.89 -9.08 19.45
N ALA A 286 -9.80 -9.54 20.69
CA ALA A 286 -8.97 -10.66 21.08
C ALA A 286 -9.67 -11.98 20.75
N LEU A 287 -8.90 -12.99 20.35
CA LEU A 287 -9.43 -14.34 20.22
C LEU A 287 -9.92 -14.87 21.58
N ASP A 288 -10.99 -15.62 21.55
CA ASP A 288 -11.47 -16.39 22.68
C ASP A 288 -11.71 -17.86 22.31
N ILE A 289 -12.15 -18.67 23.26
CA ILE A 289 -12.36 -20.11 23.04
C ILE A 289 -13.46 -20.42 22.02
N SER A 290 -14.29 -19.45 21.63
CA SER A 290 -15.32 -19.63 20.60
C SER A 290 -14.78 -19.42 19.18
N ASP A 291 -13.56 -18.90 19.02
CA ASP A 291 -12.92 -18.66 17.74
C ASP A 291 -12.04 -19.86 17.32
N LEU A 292 -11.65 -20.68 18.29
CA LEU A 292 -10.73 -21.82 18.11
C LEU A 292 -11.43 -23.14 18.44
N ASP A 293 -11.54 -24.03 17.46
CA ASP A 293 -12.00 -25.41 17.65
C ASP A 293 -10.83 -26.33 17.95
N TYR A 294 -11.10 -27.45 18.60
CA TYR A 294 -10.08 -28.48 18.83
C TYR A 294 -10.69 -29.90 18.83
N VAL A 295 -9.90 -30.82 18.33
CA VAL A 295 -10.22 -32.25 18.35
C VAL A 295 -9.25 -32.98 19.30
N TYR A 296 -9.79 -33.59 20.35
CA TYR A 296 -9.05 -34.46 21.25
C TYR A 296 -9.20 -35.92 20.85
N SER A 297 -8.08 -36.64 20.81
CA SER A 297 -8.06 -38.09 20.55
C SER A 297 -7.34 -38.85 21.66
N VAL A 298 -8.04 -39.72 22.34
CA VAL A 298 -7.51 -40.52 23.47
C VAL A 298 -6.47 -41.55 23.02
N ASN A 299 -6.57 -42.06 21.78
CA ASN A 299 -5.65 -43.02 21.16
C ASN A 299 -5.30 -44.24 22.03
N GLY A 300 -6.21 -44.65 22.92
CA GLY A 300 -5.98 -45.76 23.89
C GLY A 300 -5.16 -45.36 25.11
N GLY A 301 -4.94 -44.09 25.35
CA GLY A 301 -4.29 -43.54 26.54
C GLY A 301 -5.16 -43.51 27.78
N ASN A 302 -4.64 -42.97 28.88
CA ASN A 302 -5.26 -42.94 30.19
C ASN A 302 -5.93 -41.61 30.57
N CYS A 303 -5.75 -40.58 29.78
CA CYS A 303 -6.45 -39.32 29.94
C CYS A 303 -7.78 -39.38 29.17
N ASP A 304 -8.91 -39.34 29.87
CA ASP A 304 -10.22 -39.51 29.26
C ASP A 304 -10.59 -38.33 28.34
N PHE A 305 -10.22 -37.10 28.75
CA PHE A 305 -10.36 -35.91 27.94
C PHE A 305 -9.38 -34.82 28.35
N ALA A 306 -9.09 -33.92 27.41
CA ALA A 306 -8.46 -32.63 27.63
C ALA A 306 -9.39 -31.53 27.12
N SER A 307 -9.62 -30.49 27.91
CA SER A 307 -10.43 -29.35 27.54
C SER A 307 -9.62 -28.05 27.50
N VAL A 308 -9.90 -27.21 26.54
CA VAL A 308 -9.36 -25.82 26.49
C VAL A 308 -10.25 -24.93 27.36
N ILE A 309 -9.66 -24.33 28.40
CA ILE A 309 -10.40 -23.53 29.39
C ILE A 309 -10.28 -22.03 29.17
N SER A 310 -9.22 -21.57 28.53
CA SER A 310 -9.01 -20.18 28.17
C SER A 310 -7.88 -20.01 27.14
N LEU A 311 -7.85 -18.86 26.45
CA LEU A 311 -6.72 -18.43 25.64
C LEU A 311 -5.98 -17.31 26.36
N THR A 312 -4.63 -17.31 26.28
CA THR A 312 -3.78 -16.29 26.93
C THR A 312 -2.58 -15.94 26.06
N LYS A 313 -1.95 -14.80 26.38
CA LYS A 313 -0.61 -14.47 25.89
C LYS A 313 0.44 -15.44 26.43
N VAL A 314 1.64 -15.40 25.85
CA VAL A 314 2.79 -16.20 26.30
C VAL A 314 3.15 -15.96 27.77
N ASN A 315 2.90 -14.76 28.30
CA ASN A 315 3.13 -14.41 29.70
C ASN A 315 1.96 -14.77 30.65
N GLY A 316 0.88 -15.35 30.11
CA GLY A 316 -0.32 -15.76 30.88
C GLY A 316 -1.37 -14.65 31.05
N SER A 317 -1.15 -13.43 30.54
CA SER A 317 -2.18 -12.37 30.56
C SER A 317 -3.25 -12.62 29.48
N ALA A 318 -4.37 -11.88 29.59
CA ALA A 318 -5.43 -11.93 28.59
C ALA A 318 -4.93 -11.45 27.21
N LEU A 319 -5.50 -12.01 26.14
CA LEU A 319 -5.26 -11.56 24.78
C LEU A 319 -5.86 -10.15 24.57
N GLU A 320 -5.31 -9.39 23.66
CA GLU A 320 -5.76 -8.04 23.28
C GLU A 320 -6.12 -7.93 21.79
N GLY A 321 -5.68 -8.92 20.97
CA GLY A 321 -5.73 -8.93 19.51
C GLY A 321 -4.37 -8.54 18.92
N GLY A 322 -4.01 -9.16 17.77
CA GLY A 322 -2.73 -8.96 17.11
C GLY A 322 -1.58 -9.83 17.67
N GLU A 323 -1.90 -10.85 18.50
CA GLU A 323 -0.90 -11.79 18.93
C GLU A 323 -0.57 -12.81 17.85
N ALA A 324 0.71 -12.92 17.47
CA ALA A 324 1.19 -14.00 16.61
C ALA A 324 1.37 -15.34 17.37
N THR A 325 1.39 -15.32 18.71
CA THR A 325 1.49 -16.53 19.53
C THR A 325 0.46 -16.49 20.65
N ILE A 326 -0.36 -17.51 20.72
CA ILE A 326 -1.34 -17.69 21.80
C ILE A 326 -1.06 -18.98 22.58
N ARG A 327 -1.59 -19.08 23.81
CA ARG A 327 -1.61 -20.30 24.59
C ARG A 327 -3.04 -20.74 24.87
N ALA A 328 -3.39 -21.94 24.39
CA ALA A 328 -4.61 -22.64 24.77
C ALA A 328 -4.37 -23.36 26.09
N GLN A 329 -4.94 -22.85 27.18
CA GLN A 329 -4.80 -23.43 28.53
C GLN A 329 -5.63 -24.69 28.61
N LEU A 330 -5.01 -25.75 29.13
CA LEU A 330 -5.60 -27.09 29.20
C LEU A 330 -6.02 -27.48 30.63
N GLU A 331 -7.15 -28.17 30.71
CA GLU A 331 -7.56 -28.97 31.87
C GLU A 331 -7.69 -30.44 31.46
N LEU A 332 -6.98 -31.33 32.15
CA LEU A 332 -6.94 -32.74 31.84
C LEU A 332 -7.78 -33.55 32.83
N SER A 333 -8.54 -34.53 32.33
CA SER A 333 -9.22 -35.55 33.16
C SER A 333 -8.43 -36.85 33.17
N GLY A 334 -7.51 -36.95 34.09
CA GLY A 334 -6.61 -38.10 34.25
C GLY A 334 -5.17 -37.82 33.89
N SER A 335 -4.33 -38.84 33.98
CA SER A 335 -2.90 -38.75 33.70
C SER A 335 -2.64 -39.11 32.24
N ALA A 336 -2.03 -38.18 31.50
CA ALA A 336 -1.64 -38.43 30.10
C ALA A 336 -0.60 -39.55 30.03
N SER A 337 -0.73 -40.42 29.04
CA SER A 337 0.15 -41.59 28.81
C SER A 337 1.14 -41.37 27.64
N GLY A 338 1.08 -40.23 26.95
CA GLY A 338 1.99 -39.91 25.87
C GLY A 338 1.53 -40.37 24.48
N VAL A 339 0.27 -40.77 24.35
CA VAL A 339 -0.34 -41.19 23.07
C VAL A 339 -1.52 -40.32 22.70
N GLU A 340 -2.09 -39.60 23.65
CA GLU A 340 -3.22 -38.69 23.46
C GLU A 340 -2.79 -37.48 22.62
N THR A 341 -3.67 -37.01 21.74
CA THR A 341 -3.37 -35.90 20.84
C THR A 341 -4.48 -34.84 20.82
N LEU A 342 -4.06 -33.61 20.57
CA LEU A 342 -4.91 -32.47 20.31
C LEU A 342 -4.59 -31.89 18.91
N VAL A 343 -5.62 -31.51 18.15
CA VAL A 343 -5.50 -30.78 16.89
C VAL A 343 -6.36 -29.52 17.02
N PHE A 344 -5.81 -28.36 16.69
CA PHE A 344 -6.52 -27.09 16.75
C PHE A 344 -6.79 -26.58 15.34
N SER A 345 -7.93 -25.90 15.16
CA SER A 345 -8.33 -25.25 13.92
C SER A 345 -9.22 -24.04 14.22
N PRO A 346 -9.44 -23.08 13.28
CA PRO A 346 -10.49 -22.08 13.46
C PRO A 346 -11.85 -22.75 13.49
N VAL A 347 -12.79 -22.23 14.29
CA VAL A 347 -14.17 -22.75 14.35
C VAL A 347 -14.86 -22.69 12.99
N ASN A 348 -14.59 -21.66 12.22
CA ASN A 348 -15.04 -21.49 10.84
C ASN A 348 -14.15 -20.45 10.12
N SER A 349 -14.41 -20.18 8.84
CA SER A 349 -13.66 -19.23 8.03
C SER A 349 -13.94 -17.74 8.37
N LEU A 350 -14.66 -17.44 9.44
CA LEU A 350 -14.99 -16.07 9.89
C LEU A 350 -14.70 -15.90 11.39
N SER A 351 -13.77 -16.66 11.95
CA SER A 351 -13.46 -16.63 13.38
C SER A 351 -12.05 -16.11 13.70
N ILE A 352 -11.12 -16.15 12.74
CA ILE A 352 -9.75 -15.67 12.93
C ILE A 352 -9.35 -14.86 11.70
N PHE A 353 -8.84 -13.64 11.91
CA PHE A 353 -8.45 -12.70 10.86
C PHE A 353 -7.05 -12.13 11.14
N ASP A 354 -6.38 -11.63 10.10
CA ASP A 354 -5.17 -10.83 10.21
C ASP A 354 -5.48 -9.33 10.43
N GLU A 355 -4.45 -8.49 10.36
CA GLU A 355 -4.55 -7.03 10.47
C GLU A 355 -5.32 -6.40 9.29
N PHE A 356 -5.35 -7.04 8.12
CA PHE A 356 -6.00 -6.53 6.91
C PHE A 356 -7.41 -7.09 6.69
N GLY A 357 -7.88 -7.96 7.61
CA GLY A 357 -9.21 -8.57 7.55
C GLY A 357 -9.27 -9.82 6.67
N ASN A 358 -8.12 -10.41 6.29
CA ASN A 358 -8.11 -11.68 5.59
C ASN A 358 -8.43 -12.80 6.58
N ALA A 359 -9.42 -13.61 6.23
CA ALA A 359 -9.92 -14.65 7.12
C ALA A 359 -9.13 -15.95 6.98
N MET A 360 -8.70 -16.53 8.10
CA MET A 360 -8.07 -17.85 8.14
C MET A 360 -8.98 -18.91 7.52
N LEU A 361 -8.43 -19.75 6.66
CA LEU A 361 -9.20 -20.84 6.06
C LEU A 361 -9.58 -21.88 7.11
N SER A 362 -10.83 -22.32 7.10
CA SER A 362 -11.33 -23.36 8.03
C SER A 362 -10.66 -24.73 7.87
N SER A 363 -9.89 -24.93 6.81
CA SER A 363 -9.09 -26.15 6.58
C SER A 363 -7.70 -26.10 7.22
N VAL A 364 -7.26 -24.94 7.71
CA VAL A 364 -5.98 -24.80 8.42
C VAL A 364 -6.10 -25.46 9.79
N GLN A 365 -5.12 -26.27 10.15
CA GLN A 365 -5.08 -26.91 11.45
C GLN A 365 -3.63 -27.16 11.89
N THR A 366 -3.42 -27.31 13.20
CA THR A 366 -2.13 -27.76 13.73
C THR A 366 -1.81 -29.18 13.32
N ASP A 367 -0.54 -29.53 13.30
CA ASP A 367 -0.14 -30.92 13.43
C ASP A 367 -0.67 -31.48 14.77
N PRO A 368 -0.91 -32.83 14.87
CA PRO A 368 -1.33 -33.42 16.13
C PRO A 368 -0.32 -33.18 17.25
N VAL A 369 -0.74 -32.43 18.26
CA VAL A 369 0.06 -32.15 19.46
C VAL A 369 -0.12 -33.28 20.45
N THR A 370 0.93 -34.08 20.69
CA THR A 370 0.89 -35.20 21.60
C THR A 370 1.10 -34.72 23.04
N LEU A 371 0.23 -35.14 23.98
CA LEU A 371 0.42 -34.90 25.39
C LEU A 371 1.66 -35.65 25.89
N LEU A 372 2.40 -35.05 26.84
CA LEU A 372 3.54 -35.70 27.47
C LEU A 372 3.05 -36.69 28.53
N PRO A 373 3.67 -37.86 28.66
CA PRO A 373 3.26 -38.80 29.67
C PRO A 373 3.47 -38.23 31.07
N SER A 374 2.47 -38.39 31.94
CA SER A 374 2.55 -38.03 33.34
C SER A 374 3.23 -39.15 34.12
N ALA A 375 4.19 -38.83 34.96
CA ALA A 375 4.83 -39.80 35.85
C ALA A 375 3.83 -40.28 36.91
N TYR A 376 3.71 -41.59 37.08
CA TYR A 376 3.01 -42.22 38.19
C TYR A 376 3.82 -43.39 38.68
N ILE A 377 3.60 -43.81 39.95
CA ILE A 377 4.25 -44.98 40.53
C ILE A 377 3.56 -46.22 39.99
N GLU A 378 4.24 -46.97 39.14
CA GLU A 378 3.76 -48.21 38.51
C GLU A 378 3.83 -49.41 39.43
N ALA A 379 4.94 -49.45 40.19
CA ALA A 379 5.22 -50.59 41.12
C ALA A 379 6.05 -50.10 42.31
N HIS A 380 6.06 -50.85 43.31
CA HIS A 380 6.93 -50.67 44.49
C HIS A 380 7.40 -52.01 45.05
N SER A 381 8.57 -51.98 45.70
CA SER A 381 9.13 -53.13 46.41
C SER A 381 9.69 -52.66 47.75
N LEU A 382 9.12 -53.17 48.84
CA LEU A 382 9.61 -52.84 50.18
C LEU A 382 10.71 -53.87 50.59
N ALA A 383 11.80 -53.36 51.16
CA ALA A 383 12.87 -54.16 51.68
C ALA A 383 12.38 -55.04 52.91
N ASP A 384 12.87 -56.21 53.02
CA ASP A 384 12.51 -57.15 54.17
C ASP A 384 12.85 -56.49 55.53
N SER A 385 13.84 -55.59 55.55
CA SER A 385 14.23 -54.82 56.76
C SER A 385 13.37 -53.63 57.07
N ASN A 386 12.46 -53.24 56.18
CA ASN A 386 11.71 -51.98 56.16
C ASN A 386 12.59 -50.68 56.08
N GLU A 387 13.88 -50.80 55.74
CA GLU A 387 14.81 -49.70 55.71
C GLU A 387 14.59 -48.78 54.45
N PHE A 388 14.09 -49.37 53.40
CA PHE A 388 13.81 -48.65 52.17
C PHE A 388 12.65 -49.23 51.37
N VAL A 389 12.09 -48.41 50.49
CA VAL A 389 11.15 -48.83 49.41
C VAL A 389 11.71 -48.42 48.06
N ASP A 390 11.74 -49.34 47.12
CA ASP A 390 12.03 -49.09 45.74
C ASP A 390 10.72 -48.70 45.02
N LEU A 391 10.73 -47.58 44.32
CA LEU A 391 9.59 -47.04 43.57
C LEU A 391 9.95 -47.08 42.09
N TYR A 392 9.07 -47.61 41.29
CA TYR A 392 9.18 -47.69 39.83
C TYR A 392 8.12 -46.79 39.22
N PHE A 393 8.55 -45.86 38.36
CA PHE A 393 7.69 -44.87 37.71
C PHE A 393 7.44 -45.26 36.25
N SER A 394 6.32 -44.84 35.71
CA SER A 394 5.94 -45.03 34.30
C SER A 394 6.89 -44.34 33.30
N VAL A 395 7.54 -43.29 33.74
CA VAL A 395 8.54 -42.50 33.00
C VAL A 395 9.56 -41.92 33.96
N GLY A 396 10.72 -41.49 33.45
CA GLY A 396 11.76 -40.87 34.26
C GLY A 396 11.26 -39.61 34.99
N VAL A 397 11.66 -39.48 36.27
CA VAL A 397 11.19 -38.40 37.15
C VAL A 397 12.25 -37.34 37.42
N TYR A 398 11.79 -36.09 37.59
CA TYR A 398 12.62 -34.92 37.88
C TYR A 398 12.05 -34.13 39.04
N GLY A 399 12.90 -33.31 39.69
CA GLY A 399 12.51 -32.41 40.77
C GLY A 399 11.93 -31.09 40.30
N ASN A 400 11.90 -30.84 38.99
CA ASN A 400 11.31 -29.63 38.42
C ASN A 400 10.73 -29.87 37.02
N SER A 401 9.83 -28.99 36.58
CA SER A 401 9.12 -29.10 35.29
C SER A 401 9.99 -28.87 34.05
N ILE A 402 11.17 -28.28 34.20
CA ILE A 402 12.12 -28.04 33.09
C ILE A 402 13.15 -29.19 32.98
N GLN A 403 12.98 -30.27 33.76
CA GLN A 403 13.77 -31.50 33.66
C GLN A 403 15.28 -31.29 33.84
N THR A 404 15.69 -30.37 34.71
CA THR A 404 17.11 -30.02 34.96
C THR A 404 17.59 -30.38 36.35
N GLN A 405 16.68 -30.80 37.23
CA GLN A 405 17.01 -31.19 38.63
C GLN A 405 16.55 -32.60 38.93
N PRO A 406 17.38 -33.38 39.62
CA PRO A 406 16.95 -34.68 40.10
C PRO A 406 15.81 -34.58 41.12
N LEU A 407 15.04 -35.65 41.28
CA LEU A 407 14.04 -35.72 42.34
C LEU A 407 14.70 -35.58 43.70
N TYR A 408 14.10 -34.80 44.58
CA TYR A 408 14.61 -34.55 45.93
C TYR A 408 13.61 -34.98 47.02
N LEU A 409 14.10 -35.28 48.21
CA LEU A 409 13.34 -35.93 49.27
C LEU A 409 12.06 -35.15 49.67
N SER A 410 12.11 -33.83 49.73
CA SER A 410 10.93 -33.01 50.07
C SER A 410 9.90 -32.88 48.94
N ALA A 411 10.16 -33.44 47.74
CA ALA A 411 9.17 -33.57 46.69
C ALA A 411 8.20 -34.75 46.91
N LEU A 412 8.48 -35.59 47.90
CA LEU A 412 7.64 -36.70 48.27
C LEU A 412 7.05 -36.51 49.68
N THR A 413 5.78 -36.77 49.84
CA THR A 413 5.09 -36.84 51.12
C THR A 413 4.91 -38.30 51.50
N ILE A 414 5.33 -38.66 52.71
CA ILE A 414 5.17 -40.01 53.27
C ILE A 414 4.27 -39.95 54.49
N SER A 415 3.24 -40.81 54.53
CA SER A 415 2.29 -40.91 55.61
C SER A 415 2.26 -42.36 56.14
N LEU A 416 2.30 -42.54 57.46
CA LEU A 416 2.17 -43.83 58.11
C LEU A 416 0.78 -43.97 58.73
N PHE A 417 0.15 -45.09 58.43
CA PHE A 417 -1.09 -45.52 59.10
C PHE A 417 -0.77 -46.68 60.00
N PRO A 418 -0.80 -46.53 61.35
CA PRO A 418 -0.38 -47.53 62.28
C PRO A 418 -1.25 -48.81 62.29
N ASN A 419 -2.55 -48.73 61.99
CA ASN A 419 -3.51 -49.86 61.98
C ASN A 419 -3.48 -50.70 63.22
N GLY A 420 -3.05 -50.20 64.37
CA GLY A 420 -2.88 -50.91 65.57
C GLY A 420 -1.48 -51.49 65.78
N GLY A 421 -0.56 -51.30 64.85
CA GLY A 421 0.83 -51.67 64.91
C GLY A 421 1.69 -50.86 65.91
N SER A 422 2.94 -51.20 66.03
CA SER A 422 3.86 -50.55 66.99
C SER A 422 4.53 -49.29 66.49
N ALA A 423 4.74 -49.13 65.19
CA ALA A 423 5.26 -47.91 64.60
C ALA A 423 4.13 -46.87 64.41
N THR A 424 4.37 -45.68 64.90
CA THR A 424 3.42 -44.53 64.79
C THR A 424 3.95 -43.36 64.02
N GLY A 425 5.19 -43.42 63.53
CA GLY A 425 5.83 -42.37 62.70
C GLY A 425 6.89 -42.93 61.77
N VAL A 426 6.98 -42.37 60.59
CA VAL A 426 7.99 -42.68 59.58
C VAL A 426 8.66 -41.36 59.16
N THR A 427 9.99 -41.37 58.98
CA THR A 427 10.78 -40.24 58.53
C THR A 427 11.58 -40.67 57.31
N PRO A 428 11.36 -40.01 56.12
CA PRO A 428 12.22 -40.24 54.97
C PRO A 428 13.59 -39.67 55.23
N THR A 429 14.66 -40.44 54.89
CA THR A 429 16.04 -40.05 55.20
C THR A 429 16.91 -39.77 53.98
N ASN A 430 16.70 -40.48 52.89
CA ASN A 430 17.49 -40.32 51.66
C ASN A 430 16.74 -40.82 50.42
N LEU A 431 17.15 -40.28 49.24
CA LEU A 431 16.77 -40.78 47.92
C LEU A 431 18.03 -41.09 47.12
N THR A 432 18.02 -42.29 46.46
CA THR A 432 19.10 -42.74 45.58
C THR A 432 18.51 -43.49 44.37
N ASP A 433 19.36 -43.80 43.38
CA ASP A 433 19.02 -44.88 42.46
C ASP A 433 19.03 -46.27 43.14
N LEU A 434 18.70 -47.33 42.42
CA LEU A 434 18.67 -48.71 43.00
C LEU A 434 20.04 -49.25 43.38
N GLU A 435 21.13 -48.65 42.85
CA GLU A 435 22.53 -48.94 43.15
C GLU A 435 23.08 -48.07 44.31
N ASN A 436 22.24 -47.26 44.97
CA ASN A 436 22.57 -46.31 46.04
C ASN A 436 23.46 -45.13 45.62
N ASN A 437 23.44 -44.74 44.33
CA ASN A 437 24.10 -43.52 43.87
C ASN A 437 23.15 -42.33 44.02
N VAL A 438 23.72 -41.11 43.94
CA VAL A 438 22.97 -39.86 43.90
C VAL A 438 22.17 -39.79 42.62
N LEU A 439 20.89 -39.36 42.69
CA LEU A 439 20.04 -39.12 41.53
C LEU A 439 20.59 -38.00 40.63
N LEU A 440 20.52 -38.21 39.34
CA LEU A 440 20.93 -37.23 38.31
C LEU A 440 19.73 -36.51 37.65
N GLY A 441 18.53 -37.11 37.79
CA GLY A 441 17.29 -36.72 37.14
C GLY A 441 16.98 -37.56 35.90
N GLY A 442 15.71 -37.92 35.75
CA GLY A 442 15.23 -38.81 34.69
C GLY A 442 15.28 -40.29 35.01
N GLU A 443 15.51 -40.63 36.28
CA GLU A 443 15.41 -42.01 36.75
C GLU A 443 13.94 -42.49 36.69
N ASP A 444 13.71 -43.65 36.14
CA ASP A 444 12.43 -44.38 36.18
C ASP A 444 12.28 -45.24 37.42
N SER A 445 13.34 -45.40 38.22
CA SER A 445 13.39 -46.22 39.42
C SER A 445 14.23 -45.51 40.48
N ILE A 446 13.69 -45.38 41.68
CA ILE A 446 14.40 -44.76 42.83
C ILE A 446 14.25 -45.57 44.07
N ARG A 447 15.21 -45.43 44.99
CA ARG A 447 15.19 -46.02 46.34
C ARG A 447 14.97 -44.91 47.37
N LEU A 448 13.88 -45.07 48.18
CA LEU A 448 13.53 -44.16 49.27
C LEU A 448 13.85 -44.81 50.59
N PHE A 449 14.85 -44.28 51.30
CA PHE A 449 15.21 -44.76 52.65
C PHE A 449 14.31 -44.14 53.70
N MET A 450 13.98 -44.92 54.75
CA MET A 450 13.04 -44.57 55.82
C MET A 450 13.49 -45.07 57.17
N ASP A 451 13.27 -44.22 58.18
CA ASP A 451 13.42 -44.59 59.58
C ASP A 451 12.04 -44.61 60.28
N PHE A 452 11.79 -45.54 61.09
CA PHE A 452 10.58 -45.65 61.90
C PHE A 452 10.89 -45.38 63.37
N ASN A 453 9.95 -44.74 64.09
CA ASN A 453 10.12 -44.41 65.52
C ASN A 453 10.09 -45.62 66.41
N ASN A 454 9.49 -46.71 65.94
CA ASN A 454 9.50 -48.08 66.60
C ASN A 454 9.58 -49.13 65.48
N LEU A 455 10.00 -50.36 65.85
CA LEU A 455 10.03 -51.45 64.88
C LEU A 455 8.60 -51.79 64.42
N PRO A 456 8.34 -51.74 63.08
CA PRO A 456 7.03 -52.13 62.56
C PRO A 456 6.63 -53.52 62.90
N SER A 457 5.36 -53.74 63.20
CA SER A 457 4.79 -55.03 63.57
C SER A 457 4.15 -55.80 62.43
N GLY A 458 4.08 -55.17 61.23
CA GLY A 458 3.48 -55.76 60.03
C GLY A 458 2.02 -55.39 59.83
N GLU A 459 1.41 -54.59 60.73
CA GLU A 459 0.05 -54.09 60.61
C GLU A 459 0.04 -52.67 59.92
N GLU A 460 1.16 -51.96 60.00
CA GLU A 460 1.34 -50.59 59.49
C GLU A 460 1.32 -50.60 58.02
N LYS A 461 0.82 -49.42 57.44
CA LYS A 461 0.85 -49.10 56.00
C LYS A 461 1.47 -47.72 55.79
N ILE A 462 2.30 -47.62 54.80
CA ILE A 462 2.81 -46.33 54.32
C ILE A 462 2.13 -45.94 53.02
N TYR A 463 1.89 -44.60 52.84
CA TYR A 463 1.45 -44.03 51.61
C TYR A 463 2.50 -42.99 51.16
N ILE A 464 2.87 -43.09 49.92
CA ILE A 464 3.85 -42.16 49.30
C ILE A 464 3.15 -41.46 48.17
N SER A 465 3.23 -40.12 48.15
CA SER A 465 2.67 -39.27 47.10
C SER A 465 3.60 -38.11 46.82
N PRO A 466 3.51 -37.49 45.64
CA PRO A 466 4.15 -36.21 45.39
C PRO A 466 3.65 -35.16 46.39
N THR A 467 4.54 -34.22 46.77
CA THR A 467 4.16 -33.02 47.52
C THR A 467 3.48 -32.06 46.56
N THR A 468 2.29 -31.55 46.88
CA THR A 468 1.52 -30.61 46.05
C THR A 468 2.14 -29.22 46.07
#